data_fca95074d436ef7801e36656f437adbd
#
_entry.id   fca95074d436ef7801e36656f437adbd
#
_cell.length_a   1.000
_cell.length_b   1.000
_cell.length_c   1.000
_cell.angle_alpha   90.00
_cell.angle_beta   90.00
_cell.angle_gamma   90.00
#
_symmetry.space_group_name_H-M   'P 1'
#
loop_
_entity.id
_entity.type
_entity.pdbx_description
1 polymer ?
#
loop_
_entity_poly.entity_id
_entity_poly.type
_entity_poly.pdbx_seq_one_letter_code
_entity_poly.pdbx_strand_id
1 'polypeptide(L)'
;MTLADATTLADATLAGSMIPSPNIWNDPDVYEIENRGVDPDGLIEATMVGIHDWAGQRVLDVGCGSGFHLPRFAQTASGVVGVEPFEPLAALARQRISQLSLTNASVLGGAAQELPLADQSVEMVHARWAYFFGPGCEPGLAEVARVMRPGGTAFVIDNDASRSTFGAWFRRALPAYDPVAVERFWARQGWSRERVDIRWSFGSRADFESVVRIEFTETMADGILAEHEGSGVDYAVNLWWRTFE
;
A
#
# COMPACT_ATOMS: atom_id res chain seq x y z
N MET A 1 -7.40 -3.28 17.17
CA MET A 1 -8.19 -3.59 15.96
C MET A 1 -7.20 -4.03 14.92
N THR A 2 -7.29 -5.24 14.48
CA THR A 2 -6.36 -5.90 13.55
C THR A 2 -7.08 -6.16 12.23
N LEU A 3 -6.40 -6.68 11.21
CA LEU A 3 -6.99 -7.16 9.95
C LEU A 3 -8.30 -7.98 10.13
N ALA A 4 -8.53 -8.55 11.32
CA ALA A 4 -9.71 -9.37 11.63
C ALA A 4 -11.05 -8.60 11.78
N ASP A 5 -11.04 -7.26 11.85
CA ASP A 5 -12.27 -6.47 11.92
C ASP A 5 -12.85 -6.14 10.53
N ALA A 6 -12.62 -7.02 9.57
CA ALA A 6 -12.98 -6.85 8.16
C ALA A 6 -14.49 -6.69 7.86
N THR A 7 -15.37 -7.06 8.79
CA THR A 7 -16.81 -6.79 8.65
C THR A 7 -17.09 -5.29 8.71
N THR A 8 -16.31 -4.54 9.49
CA THR A 8 -16.35 -3.08 9.57
C THR A 8 -15.77 -2.40 8.32
N LEU A 9 -14.83 -3.08 7.63
CA LEU A 9 -14.20 -2.59 6.39
C LEU A 9 -15.21 -2.45 5.24
N ALA A 10 -16.06 -3.47 5.03
CA ALA A 10 -17.06 -3.44 3.96
C ALA A 10 -18.14 -2.35 4.21
N ASP A 11 -18.58 -2.19 5.47
CA ASP A 11 -19.58 -1.19 5.83
C ASP A 11 -19.03 0.25 5.76
N ALA A 12 -17.78 0.48 6.13
CA ALA A 12 -17.13 1.80 6.04
C ALA A 12 -16.87 2.21 4.59
N THR A 13 -16.49 1.27 3.73
CA THR A 13 -16.27 1.49 2.29
C THR A 13 -17.58 1.89 1.60
N LEU A 14 -18.70 1.23 1.93
CA LEU A 14 -20.03 1.57 1.44
C LEU A 14 -20.49 2.98 1.86
N ALA A 15 -20.01 3.49 2.98
CA ALA A 15 -20.33 4.82 3.48
C ALA A 15 -19.45 5.94 2.90
N GLY A 16 -18.46 5.64 2.05
CA GLY A 16 -17.50 6.61 1.51
C GLY A 16 -16.59 7.23 2.59
N SER A 17 -16.48 6.60 3.76
CA SER A 17 -15.65 7.05 4.86
C SER A 17 -14.22 6.50 4.74
N MET A 18 -13.26 7.21 5.33
CA MET A 18 -11.89 6.72 5.49
C MET A 18 -11.87 5.47 6.35
N ILE A 19 -11.23 4.42 5.86
CA ILE A 19 -11.04 3.17 6.62
C ILE A 19 -9.78 3.31 7.48
N PRO A 20 -9.88 3.15 8.82
CA PRO A 20 -8.71 3.15 9.68
C PRO A 20 -7.74 2.01 9.33
N SER A 21 -6.43 2.29 9.40
CA SER A 21 -5.35 1.31 9.25
C SER A 21 -4.65 1.15 10.60
N PRO A 22 -5.21 0.30 11.49
CA PRO A 22 -4.82 0.30 12.91
C PRO A 22 -3.38 -0.11 13.16
N ASN A 23 -2.78 -0.96 12.31
CA ASN A 23 -1.39 -1.35 12.40
C ASN A 23 -0.45 -0.13 12.34
N ILE A 24 -0.45 0.62 11.23
CA ILE A 24 0.41 1.81 11.08
C ILE A 24 -0.04 2.99 11.96
N TRP A 25 -1.36 3.10 12.25
CA TRP A 25 -1.87 4.22 13.06
C TRP A 25 -1.47 4.11 14.53
N ASN A 26 -1.46 2.89 15.07
CA ASN A 26 -1.14 2.64 16.47
C ASN A 26 0.36 2.41 16.69
N ASP A 27 1.03 1.73 15.75
CA ASP A 27 2.40 1.25 15.90
C ASP A 27 3.28 1.66 14.70
N PRO A 28 3.41 2.98 14.37
CA PRO A 28 4.13 3.44 13.20
C PRO A 28 5.61 3.03 13.19
N ASP A 29 6.25 2.88 14.34
CA ASP A 29 7.65 2.46 14.46
C ASP A 29 7.81 0.97 14.09
N VAL A 30 6.86 0.12 14.48
CA VAL A 30 6.86 -1.31 14.09
C VAL A 30 6.51 -1.45 12.61
N TYR A 31 5.57 -0.66 12.11
CA TYR A 31 5.24 -0.62 10.69
C TYR A 31 6.43 -0.14 9.83
N GLU A 32 7.30 0.70 10.38
CA GLU A 32 8.55 1.10 9.72
C GLU A 32 9.55 -0.07 9.63
N ILE A 33 9.57 -0.98 10.62
CA ILE A 33 10.32 -2.24 10.54
C ILE A 33 9.75 -3.12 9.43
N GLU A 34 8.43 -3.22 9.35
CA GLU A 34 7.75 -3.95 8.28
C GLU A 34 8.11 -3.40 6.90
N ASN A 35 7.97 -2.11 6.68
CA ASN A 35 8.31 -1.47 5.41
C ASN A 35 9.74 -1.79 4.94
N ARG A 36 10.70 -1.86 5.88
CA ARG A 36 12.09 -2.25 5.57
C ARG A 36 12.24 -3.74 5.28
N GLY A 37 11.42 -4.57 5.88
CA GLY A 37 11.48 -6.03 5.72
C GLY A 37 10.69 -6.58 4.54
N VAL A 38 9.73 -5.82 4.03
CA VAL A 38 8.91 -6.22 2.89
C VAL A 38 9.67 -5.91 1.59
N ASP A 39 9.74 -6.92 0.72
CA ASP A 39 10.37 -6.81 -0.60
C ASP A 39 11.82 -6.28 -0.55
N PRO A 40 12.71 -6.91 0.22
CA PRO A 40 14.10 -6.45 0.35
C PRO A 40 14.88 -6.50 -0.96
N ASP A 41 14.37 -7.26 -1.94
CA ASP A 41 14.99 -7.38 -3.27
C ASP A 41 14.50 -6.32 -4.26
N GLY A 42 13.48 -5.50 -3.90
CA GLY A 42 12.97 -4.41 -4.73
C GLY A 42 12.18 -4.86 -5.97
N LEU A 43 11.59 -6.05 -5.93
CA LEU A 43 10.91 -6.66 -7.07
C LEU A 43 9.63 -5.92 -7.47
N ILE A 44 8.92 -5.33 -6.51
CA ILE A 44 7.73 -4.51 -6.79
C ILE A 44 8.12 -3.28 -7.61
N GLU A 45 9.13 -2.53 -7.15
CA GLU A 45 9.60 -1.34 -7.87
C GLU A 45 10.18 -1.70 -9.25
N ALA A 46 10.96 -2.79 -9.34
CA ALA A 46 11.50 -3.26 -10.62
C ALA A 46 10.38 -3.60 -11.62
N THR A 47 9.29 -4.21 -11.14
CA THR A 47 8.12 -4.51 -11.96
C THR A 47 7.42 -3.23 -12.41
N MET A 48 7.23 -2.25 -11.51
CA MET A 48 6.64 -0.95 -11.83
C MET A 48 7.46 -0.22 -12.90
N VAL A 49 8.79 -0.13 -12.74
CA VAL A 49 9.71 0.49 -13.71
C VAL A 49 9.63 -0.20 -15.07
N GLY A 50 9.50 -1.52 -15.09
CA GLY A 50 9.34 -2.30 -16.33
C GLY A 50 8.04 -1.98 -17.09
N ILE A 51 7.00 -1.50 -16.39
CA ILE A 51 5.72 -1.09 -16.99
C ILE A 51 5.75 0.40 -17.34
N HIS A 52 6.16 1.24 -16.40
CA HIS A 52 6.19 2.70 -16.55
C HIS A 52 7.23 3.31 -15.61
N ASP A 53 8.31 3.86 -16.17
CA ASP A 53 9.35 4.54 -15.39
C ASP A 53 8.89 5.96 -15.01
N TRP A 54 9.04 6.31 -13.74
CA TRP A 54 8.67 7.63 -13.20
C TRP A 54 9.79 8.67 -13.26
N ALA A 55 10.94 8.36 -13.85
CA ALA A 55 12.04 9.30 -13.97
C ALA A 55 11.61 10.57 -14.71
N GLY A 56 11.83 11.73 -14.09
CA GLY A 56 11.43 13.05 -14.63
C GLY A 56 9.93 13.35 -14.54
N GLN A 57 9.11 12.47 -14.00
CA GLN A 57 7.65 12.61 -13.91
C GLN A 57 7.20 13.16 -12.54
N ARG A 58 5.95 13.60 -12.46
CA ARG A 58 5.28 13.94 -11.21
C ARG A 58 4.57 12.71 -10.66
N VAL A 59 4.91 12.33 -9.45
CA VAL A 59 4.41 11.14 -8.75
C VAL A 59 3.47 11.54 -7.63
N LEU A 60 2.33 10.85 -7.55
CA LEU A 60 1.42 10.88 -6.40
C LEU A 60 1.49 9.54 -5.66
N ASP A 61 1.73 9.60 -4.34
CA ASP A 61 1.66 8.46 -3.43
C ASP A 61 0.40 8.58 -2.56
N VAL A 62 -0.62 7.76 -2.87
CA VAL A 62 -1.92 7.79 -2.17
C VAL A 62 -1.88 6.87 -0.96
N GLY A 63 -2.23 7.43 0.21
CA GLY A 63 -2.07 6.74 1.49
C GLY A 63 -0.60 6.58 1.83
N CYS A 64 0.19 7.66 1.71
CA CYS A 64 1.64 7.60 1.84
C CYS A 64 2.12 7.26 3.26
N GLY A 65 1.22 7.18 4.26
CA GLY A 65 1.54 6.85 5.64
C GLY A 65 2.63 7.78 6.22
N SER A 66 3.65 7.18 6.83
CA SER A 66 4.85 7.89 7.34
C SER A 66 5.80 8.37 6.24
N GLY A 67 5.42 8.25 4.96
CA GLY A 67 6.21 8.69 3.81
C GLY A 67 7.38 7.79 3.46
N PHE A 68 7.31 6.49 3.74
CA PHE A 68 8.41 5.54 3.52
C PHE A 68 8.91 5.54 2.07
N HIS A 69 8.01 5.57 1.09
CA HIS A 69 8.34 5.50 -0.33
C HIS A 69 8.71 6.84 -0.97
N LEU A 70 8.35 7.98 -0.35
CA LEU A 70 8.58 9.31 -0.91
C LEU A 70 10.05 9.57 -1.26
N PRO A 71 11.05 9.23 -0.42
CA PRO A 71 12.46 9.43 -0.74
C PRO A 71 12.90 8.63 -1.97
N ARG A 72 12.32 7.44 -2.16
CA ARG A 72 12.65 6.59 -3.29
C ARG A 72 12.20 7.19 -4.62
N PHE A 73 10.95 7.66 -4.67
CA PHE A 73 10.44 8.36 -5.84
C PHE A 73 11.18 9.68 -6.09
N ALA A 74 11.49 10.43 -5.04
CA ALA A 74 12.14 11.73 -5.13
C ALA A 74 13.56 11.69 -5.74
N GLN A 75 14.21 10.52 -5.81
CA GLN A 75 15.53 10.38 -6.42
C GLN A 75 15.54 10.69 -7.91
N THR A 76 14.46 10.37 -8.62
CA THR A 76 14.42 10.48 -10.09
C THR A 76 13.20 11.25 -10.59
N ALA A 77 12.12 11.33 -9.82
CA ALA A 77 10.93 12.10 -10.18
C ALA A 77 11.20 13.61 -10.23
N SER A 78 10.48 14.33 -11.07
CA SER A 78 10.50 15.81 -11.11
C SER A 78 9.80 16.43 -9.89
N GLY A 79 8.84 15.71 -9.29
CA GLY A 79 8.14 16.09 -8.09
C GLY A 79 7.35 14.92 -7.51
N VAL A 80 7.23 14.87 -6.19
CA VAL A 80 6.49 13.84 -5.46
C VAL A 80 5.49 14.47 -4.51
N VAL A 81 4.25 14.04 -4.55
CA VAL A 81 3.22 14.45 -3.58
C VAL A 81 2.72 13.20 -2.87
N GLY A 82 2.86 13.14 -1.55
CA GLY A 82 2.16 12.17 -0.71
C GLY A 82 0.80 12.73 -0.29
N VAL A 83 -0.22 11.89 -0.27
CA VAL A 83 -1.53 12.22 0.31
C VAL A 83 -1.82 11.24 1.43
N GLU A 84 -2.08 11.76 2.63
CA GLU A 84 -2.34 10.94 3.83
C GLU A 84 -3.49 11.56 4.63
N PRO A 85 -4.56 10.81 4.92
CA PRO A 85 -5.71 11.32 5.66
C PRO A 85 -5.47 11.42 7.17
N PHE A 86 -4.58 10.61 7.76
CA PHE A 86 -4.33 10.60 9.20
C PHE A 86 -3.19 11.56 9.54
N GLU A 87 -3.54 12.72 10.12
CA GLU A 87 -2.59 13.80 10.36
C GLU A 87 -1.32 13.38 11.16
N PRO A 88 -1.37 12.50 12.17
CA PRO A 88 -0.14 12.04 12.82
C PRO A 88 0.87 11.40 11.86
N LEU A 89 0.42 10.58 10.91
CA LEU A 89 1.29 9.98 9.89
C LEU A 89 1.75 11.00 8.86
N ALA A 90 0.86 11.90 8.42
CA ALA A 90 1.23 12.99 7.52
C ALA A 90 2.32 13.89 8.12
N ALA A 91 2.28 14.13 9.44
CA ALA A 91 3.32 14.86 10.16
C ALA A 91 4.67 14.12 10.14
N LEU A 92 4.67 12.79 10.36
CA LEU A 92 5.88 11.95 10.24
C LEU A 92 6.45 11.98 8.83
N ALA A 93 5.60 11.92 7.81
CA ALA A 93 6.02 12.01 6.41
C ALA A 93 6.66 13.38 6.09
N ARG A 94 6.08 14.48 6.55
CA ARG A 94 6.68 15.83 6.42
C ARG A 94 8.01 15.94 7.15
N GLN A 95 8.10 15.36 8.35
CA GLN A 95 9.35 15.28 9.10
C GLN A 95 10.43 14.53 8.33
N ARG A 96 10.10 13.38 7.72
CA ARG A 96 11.02 12.59 6.87
C ARG A 96 11.53 13.41 5.69
N ILE A 97 10.65 14.13 4.98
CA ILE A 97 11.03 15.03 3.88
C ILE A 97 12.04 16.08 4.37
N SER A 98 11.76 16.69 5.51
CA SER A 98 12.65 17.72 6.10
C SER A 98 14.01 17.14 6.51
N GLN A 99 14.02 16.00 7.21
CA GLN A 99 15.25 15.34 7.67
C GLN A 99 16.15 14.92 6.50
N LEU A 100 15.56 14.48 5.40
CA LEU A 100 16.27 14.07 4.20
C LEU A 100 16.53 15.23 3.21
N SER A 101 16.08 16.44 3.56
CA SER A 101 16.22 17.64 2.71
C SER A 101 15.69 17.45 1.28
N LEU A 102 14.56 16.76 1.13
CA LEU A 102 13.94 16.52 -0.16
C LEU A 102 13.24 17.79 -0.64
N THR A 103 13.80 18.45 -1.66
CA THR A 103 13.29 19.72 -2.18
C THR A 103 12.17 19.57 -3.21
N ASN A 104 11.99 18.36 -3.74
CA ASN A 104 10.99 18.00 -4.75
C ASN A 104 9.86 17.10 -4.20
N ALA A 105 9.71 17.00 -2.89
CA ALA A 105 8.66 16.21 -2.25
C ALA A 105 7.79 17.06 -1.29
N SER A 106 6.50 16.74 -1.20
CA SER A 106 5.55 17.37 -0.28
C SER A 106 4.49 16.39 0.19
N VAL A 107 3.80 16.71 1.32
CA VAL A 107 2.70 15.88 1.84
C VAL A 107 1.49 16.76 2.12
N LEU A 108 0.34 16.36 1.56
CA LEU A 108 -0.96 16.97 1.74
C LEU A 108 -1.85 16.09 2.59
N GLY A 109 -2.70 16.70 3.43
CA GLY A 109 -3.79 16.01 4.09
C GLY A 109 -4.93 15.78 3.10
N GLY A 110 -5.48 14.56 3.05
CA GLY A 110 -6.60 14.24 2.16
C GLY A 110 -6.87 12.75 2.10
N ALA A 111 -8.05 12.40 1.61
CA ALA A 111 -8.46 11.01 1.42
C ALA A 111 -8.40 10.62 -0.07
N ALA A 112 -8.29 9.32 -0.34
CA ALA A 112 -8.26 8.80 -1.71
C ALA A 112 -9.52 9.16 -2.52
N GLN A 113 -10.66 9.35 -1.84
CA GLN A 113 -11.96 9.69 -2.45
C GLN A 113 -12.09 11.18 -2.79
N GLU A 114 -11.18 12.02 -2.30
CA GLU A 114 -11.15 13.48 -2.54
C GLU A 114 -9.68 13.95 -2.50
N LEU A 115 -8.98 13.72 -3.61
CA LEU A 115 -7.55 14.06 -3.70
C LEU A 115 -7.36 15.58 -3.82
N PRO A 116 -6.53 16.21 -2.97
CA PRO A 116 -6.30 17.67 -2.97
C PRO A 116 -5.34 18.08 -4.11
N LEU A 117 -5.57 17.58 -5.32
CA LEU A 117 -4.78 17.86 -6.52
C LEU A 117 -5.69 18.34 -7.66
N ALA A 118 -5.13 19.12 -8.56
CA ALA A 118 -5.80 19.55 -9.78
C ALA A 118 -5.97 18.37 -10.76
N ASP A 119 -6.95 18.48 -11.66
CA ASP A 119 -7.12 17.55 -12.76
C ASP A 119 -5.86 17.47 -13.60
N GLN A 120 -5.54 16.28 -14.10
CA GLN A 120 -4.42 16.03 -15.01
C GLN A 120 -3.10 16.64 -14.52
N SER A 121 -2.77 16.42 -13.26
CA SER A 121 -1.61 17.06 -12.60
C SER A 121 -0.43 16.12 -12.34
N VAL A 122 -0.61 14.80 -12.50
CA VAL A 122 0.41 13.78 -12.24
C VAL A 122 0.50 12.77 -13.38
N GLU A 123 1.68 12.22 -13.60
CA GLU A 123 1.95 11.20 -14.62
C GLU A 123 2.03 9.79 -14.05
N MET A 124 2.29 9.67 -12.74
CA MET A 124 2.29 8.37 -12.06
C MET A 124 1.53 8.46 -10.74
N VAL A 125 0.71 7.44 -10.44
CA VAL A 125 0.10 7.23 -9.13
C VAL A 125 0.60 5.90 -8.56
N HIS A 126 1.00 5.93 -7.31
CA HIS A 126 1.32 4.77 -6.48
C HIS A 126 0.33 4.72 -5.32
N ALA A 127 -0.20 3.51 -5.02
CA ALA A 127 -1.02 3.26 -3.85
C ALA A 127 -0.70 1.85 -3.34
N ARG A 128 -0.08 1.75 -2.17
CA ARG A 128 0.34 0.47 -1.60
C ARG A 128 -0.40 0.23 -0.30
N TRP A 129 -1.22 -0.85 -0.28
CA TRP A 129 -2.12 -1.20 0.82
C TRP A 129 -3.05 -0.06 1.25
N ALA A 130 -3.47 0.78 0.30
CA ALA A 130 -4.30 1.95 0.55
C ALA A 130 -5.75 1.83 0.05
N TYR A 131 -6.05 0.90 -0.86
CA TYR A 131 -7.38 0.71 -1.45
C TYR A 131 -8.13 -0.54 -0.97
N PHE A 132 -7.66 -1.17 0.08
CA PHE A 132 -8.34 -2.26 0.81
C PHE A 132 -9.06 -3.28 -0.08
N PHE A 133 -8.30 -3.88 -1.03
CA PHE A 133 -8.70 -5.06 -1.80
C PHE A 133 -9.79 -4.86 -2.86
N GLY A 134 -10.14 -3.65 -3.22
CA GLY A 134 -10.92 -3.36 -4.42
C GLY A 134 -12.35 -2.90 -4.19
N PRO A 135 -13.39 -3.78 -4.14
CA PRO A 135 -14.78 -3.32 -4.11
C PRO A 135 -15.06 -2.26 -3.05
N GLY A 136 -15.65 -1.12 -3.47
CA GLY A 136 -15.89 0.04 -2.61
C GLY A 136 -14.85 1.15 -2.77
N CYS A 137 -13.70 0.89 -3.43
CA CYS A 137 -12.70 1.93 -3.71
C CYS A 137 -13.00 2.77 -4.98
N GLU A 138 -14.12 2.51 -5.66
CA GLU A 138 -14.48 3.18 -6.91
C GLU A 138 -14.42 4.72 -6.84
N PRO A 139 -14.85 5.39 -5.76
CA PRO A 139 -14.68 6.84 -5.66
C PRO A 139 -13.19 7.27 -5.72
N GLY A 140 -12.31 6.52 -5.07
CA GLY A 140 -10.87 6.76 -5.13
C GLY A 140 -10.29 6.50 -6.53
N LEU A 141 -10.77 5.47 -7.23
CA LEU A 141 -10.35 5.21 -8.61
C LEU A 141 -10.82 6.32 -9.58
N ALA A 142 -11.98 6.93 -9.33
CA ALA A 142 -12.45 8.10 -10.09
C ALA A 142 -11.53 9.31 -9.86
N GLU A 143 -11.07 9.54 -8.63
CA GLU A 143 -10.11 10.59 -8.32
C GLU A 143 -8.74 10.34 -8.95
N VAL A 144 -8.26 9.09 -8.93
CA VAL A 144 -7.04 8.72 -9.69
C VAL A 144 -7.20 9.07 -11.16
N ALA A 145 -8.34 8.72 -11.78
CA ALA A 145 -8.60 9.06 -13.19
C ALA A 145 -8.66 10.58 -13.42
N ARG A 146 -9.20 11.35 -12.48
CA ARG A 146 -9.27 12.82 -12.58
C ARG A 146 -7.89 13.48 -12.53
N VAL A 147 -7.04 13.06 -11.61
CA VAL A 147 -5.72 13.69 -11.41
C VAL A 147 -4.66 13.21 -12.41
N MET A 148 -4.91 12.06 -13.05
CA MET A 148 -3.97 11.46 -13.99
C MET A 148 -3.92 12.22 -15.32
N ARG A 149 -2.73 12.47 -15.82
CA ARG A 149 -2.51 12.97 -17.19
C ARG A 149 -2.69 11.88 -18.24
N PRO A 150 -3.12 12.22 -19.45
CA PRO A 150 -3.09 11.27 -20.57
C PRO A 150 -1.68 10.67 -20.75
N GLY A 151 -1.61 9.35 -20.92
CA GLY A 151 -0.34 8.60 -21.00
C GLY A 151 0.25 8.19 -19.65
N GLY A 152 -0.28 8.72 -18.54
CA GLY A 152 0.18 8.37 -17.19
C GLY A 152 -0.31 7.00 -16.75
N THR A 153 0.36 6.41 -15.77
CA THR A 153 0.07 5.06 -15.25
C THR A 153 -0.14 5.07 -13.75
N ALA A 154 -1.21 4.43 -13.29
CA ALA A 154 -1.44 4.19 -11.87
C ALA A 154 -1.12 2.74 -11.50
N PHE A 155 -0.56 2.58 -10.31
CA PHE A 155 -0.23 1.32 -9.68
C PHE A 155 -0.93 1.21 -8.32
N VAL A 156 -1.62 0.08 -8.10
CA VAL A 156 -2.17 -0.30 -6.80
C VAL A 156 -1.58 -1.65 -6.40
N ILE A 157 -1.00 -1.71 -5.22
CA ILE A 157 -0.33 -2.90 -4.70
C ILE A 157 -1.11 -3.38 -3.48
N ASP A 158 -1.50 -4.66 -3.49
CA ASP A 158 -2.13 -5.33 -2.37
C ASP A 158 -1.73 -6.82 -2.26
N ASN A 159 -2.24 -7.51 -1.25
CA ASN A 159 -1.88 -8.88 -0.95
C ASN A 159 -2.42 -9.86 -2.01
N ASP A 160 -1.56 -10.75 -2.54
CA ASP A 160 -2.03 -11.94 -3.24
C ASP A 160 -2.27 -13.09 -2.24
N ALA A 161 -3.49 -13.16 -1.72
CA ALA A 161 -3.87 -14.21 -0.79
C ALA A 161 -4.03 -15.60 -1.46
N SER A 162 -3.88 -15.72 -2.77
CA SER A 162 -4.05 -16.99 -3.47
C SER A 162 -2.84 -17.93 -3.34
N ARG A 163 -1.69 -17.38 -2.91
CA ARG A 163 -0.41 -18.10 -2.86
C ARG A 163 0.45 -17.57 -1.72
N SER A 164 1.60 -18.18 -1.46
CA SER A 164 2.54 -17.92 -0.36
C SER A 164 2.06 -18.34 1.04
N THR A 165 3.01 -18.51 1.93
CA THR A 165 2.75 -18.76 3.36
C THR A 165 2.04 -17.59 4.01
N PHE A 166 2.51 -16.35 3.74
CA PHE A 166 1.81 -15.15 4.22
C PHE A 166 0.37 -15.09 3.69
N GLY A 167 0.15 -15.39 2.40
CA GLY A 167 -1.19 -15.43 1.81
C GLY A 167 -2.11 -16.46 2.49
N ALA A 168 -1.56 -17.59 2.98
CA ALA A 168 -2.31 -18.55 3.75
C ALA A 168 -2.71 -17.99 5.14
N TRP A 169 -1.81 -17.25 5.80
CA TRP A 169 -2.13 -16.56 7.05
C TRP A 169 -3.18 -15.47 6.83
N PHE A 170 -3.04 -14.69 5.78
CA PHE A 170 -3.99 -13.64 5.42
C PHE A 170 -5.41 -14.20 5.20
N ARG A 171 -5.57 -15.34 4.49
CA ARG A 171 -6.87 -15.99 4.32
C ARG A 171 -7.46 -16.50 5.63
N ARG A 172 -6.61 -16.98 6.56
CA ARG A 172 -7.07 -17.39 7.91
C ARG A 172 -7.56 -16.18 8.71
N ALA A 173 -6.93 -15.02 8.55
CA ALA A 173 -7.34 -13.77 9.20
C ALA A 173 -8.61 -13.18 8.59
N LEU A 174 -8.77 -13.30 7.28
CA LEU A 174 -9.86 -12.71 6.50
C LEU A 174 -10.61 -13.79 5.71
N PRO A 175 -11.38 -14.68 6.36
CA PRO A 175 -12.05 -15.78 5.68
C PRO A 175 -13.12 -15.36 4.66
N ALA A 176 -13.60 -14.12 4.73
CA ALA A 176 -14.52 -13.52 3.74
C ALA A 176 -13.79 -12.97 2.50
N TYR A 177 -12.47 -12.88 2.51
CA TYR A 177 -11.71 -12.41 1.36
C TYR A 177 -11.75 -13.42 0.21
N ASP A 178 -12.32 -12.99 -0.93
CA ASP A 178 -12.39 -13.81 -2.15
C ASP A 178 -11.43 -13.24 -3.22
N PRO A 179 -10.26 -13.87 -3.43
CA PRO A 179 -9.27 -13.40 -4.40
C PRO A 179 -9.80 -13.39 -5.85
N VAL A 180 -10.77 -14.28 -6.16
CA VAL A 180 -11.37 -14.33 -7.50
C VAL A 180 -12.34 -13.16 -7.71
N ALA A 181 -13.10 -12.79 -6.68
CA ALA A 181 -13.96 -11.62 -6.73
C ALA A 181 -13.15 -10.32 -6.86
N VAL A 182 -12.04 -10.22 -6.13
CA VAL A 182 -11.10 -9.08 -6.22
C VAL A 182 -10.50 -8.98 -7.63
N GLU A 183 -10.01 -10.08 -8.19
CA GLU A 183 -9.48 -10.10 -9.55
C GLU A 183 -10.53 -9.64 -10.59
N ARG A 184 -11.76 -10.16 -10.47
CA ARG A 184 -12.87 -9.77 -11.35
C ARG A 184 -13.24 -8.29 -11.21
N PHE A 185 -13.16 -7.75 -9.98
CA PHE A 185 -13.39 -6.33 -9.74
C PHE A 185 -12.38 -5.48 -10.52
N TRP A 186 -11.07 -5.68 -10.32
CA TRP A 186 -10.02 -4.92 -11.00
C TRP A 186 -10.09 -5.05 -12.53
N ALA A 187 -10.34 -6.26 -13.02
CA ALA A 187 -10.52 -6.48 -14.47
C ALA A 187 -11.70 -5.67 -15.04
N ARG A 188 -12.84 -5.61 -14.32
CA ARG A 188 -14.01 -4.80 -14.75
C ARG A 188 -13.72 -3.29 -14.71
N GLN A 189 -12.81 -2.84 -13.85
CA GLN A 189 -12.35 -1.45 -13.82
C GLN A 189 -11.28 -1.14 -14.88
N GLY A 190 -10.93 -2.11 -15.73
CA GLY A 190 -9.95 -1.94 -16.80
C GLY A 190 -8.49 -1.96 -16.33
N TRP A 191 -8.22 -2.58 -15.18
CA TRP A 191 -6.86 -2.73 -14.64
C TRP A 191 -6.26 -4.07 -15.08
N SER A 192 -4.97 -4.03 -15.41
CA SER A 192 -4.13 -5.21 -15.63
C SER A 192 -3.50 -5.65 -14.31
N ARG A 193 -2.97 -6.87 -14.27
CA ARG A 193 -2.31 -7.41 -13.08
C ARG A 193 -0.98 -8.05 -13.41
N GLU A 194 0.04 -7.72 -12.61
CA GLU A 194 1.24 -8.53 -12.43
C GLU A 194 1.21 -9.18 -11.04
N ARG A 195 1.68 -10.42 -10.96
CA ARG A 195 1.88 -11.12 -9.69
C ARG A 195 3.35 -11.10 -9.35
N VAL A 196 3.69 -10.54 -8.20
CA VAL A 196 5.09 -10.43 -7.78
C VAL A 196 5.31 -11.28 -6.54
N ASP A 197 6.18 -12.29 -6.67
CA ASP A 197 6.61 -13.09 -5.54
C ASP A 197 7.75 -12.37 -4.83
N ILE A 198 7.49 -11.99 -3.60
CA ILE A 198 8.39 -11.27 -2.71
C ILE A 198 8.59 -12.07 -1.42
N ARG A 199 9.22 -11.47 -0.43
CA ARG A 199 9.33 -12.03 0.91
C ARG A 199 9.31 -10.93 1.96
N TRP A 200 8.94 -11.28 3.19
CA TRP A 200 9.40 -10.61 4.37
C TRP A 200 10.78 -11.14 4.76
N SER A 201 11.68 -10.26 5.18
CA SER A 201 12.98 -10.62 5.70
C SER A 201 13.42 -9.58 6.72
N PHE A 202 13.47 -9.98 7.98
CA PHE A 202 13.81 -9.08 9.09
C PHE A 202 15.18 -9.40 9.67
N GLY A 203 15.83 -8.40 10.24
CA GLY A 203 17.16 -8.53 10.84
C GLY A 203 17.21 -9.41 12.08
N SER A 204 16.06 -9.58 12.76
CA SER A 204 15.94 -10.39 13.96
C SER A 204 14.59 -11.10 14.04
N ARG A 205 14.53 -12.16 14.85
CA ARG A 205 13.27 -12.81 15.20
C ARG A 205 12.33 -11.86 15.95
N ALA A 206 12.86 -11.00 16.81
CA ALA A 206 12.06 -10.03 17.55
C ALA A 206 11.37 -9.01 16.64
N ASP A 207 12.03 -8.56 15.56
CA ASP A 207 11.42 -7.69 14.56
C ASP A 207 10.28 -8.41 13.85
N PHE A 208 10.51 -9.66 13.42
CA PHE A 208 9.48 -10.48 12.78
C PHE A 208 8.26 -10.66 13.71
N GLU A 209 8.48 -11.00 14.99
CA GLU A 209 7.42 -11.16 15.98
C GLU A 209 6.63 -9.86 16.19
N SER A 210 7.31 -8.72 16.28
CA SER A 210 6.65 -7.42 16.45
C SER A 210 5.74 -7.09 15.27
N VAL A 211 6.18 -7.36 14.03
CA VAL A 211 5.39 -7.14 12.82
C VAL A 211 4.20 -8.10 12.74
N VAL A 212 4.39 -9.39 13.01
CA VAL A 212 3.28 -10.37 13.06
C VAL A 212 2.21 -9.92 14.06
N ARG A 213 2.60 -9.32 15.20
CA ARG A 213 1.66 -8.88 16.23
C ARG A 213 0.86 -7.63 15.87
N ILE A 214 1.34 -6.77 14.99
CA ILE A 214 0.54 -5.64 14.51
C ILE A 214 -0.37 -6.01 13.32
N GLU A 215 -0.01 -7.06 12.57
CA GLU A 215 -0.76 -7.52 11.41
C GLU A 215 -1.92 -8.45 11.76
N PHE A 216 -1.78 -9.26 12.83
CA PHE A 216 -2.76 -10.30 13.17
C PHE A 216 -3.31 -10.11 14.59
N THR A 217 -4.49 -10.70 14.86
CA THR A 217 -5.02 -10.76 16.23
C THR A 217 -4.05 -11.53 17.13
N GLU A 218 -4.04 -11.24 18.44
CA GLU A 218 -3.14 -11.86 19.41
C GLU A 218 -3.13 -13.39 19.31
N THR A 219 -4.32 -14.02 19.31
CA THR A 219 -4.45 -15.49 19.20
C THR A 219 -3.86 -16.02 17.88
N MET A 220 -4.07 -15.31 16.78
CA MET A 220 -3.54 -15.72 15.49
C MET A 220 -2.04 -15.50 15.40
N ALA A 221 -1.53 -14.39 15.90
CA ALA A 221 -0.12 -14.10 15.98
C ALA A 221 0.63 -15.17 16.80
N ASP A 222 0.10 -15.53 17.99
CA ASP A 222 0.68 -16.59 18.81
C ASP A 222 0.73 -17.94 18.07
N GLY A 223 -0.34 -18.28 17.32
CA GLY A 223 -0.37 -19.49 16.49
C GLY A 223 0.68 -19.46 15.38
N ILE A 224 0.79 -18.35 14.64
CA ILE A 224 1.79 -18.15 13.58
C ILE A 224 3.21 -18.27 14.16
N LEU A 225 3.47 -17.61 15.28
CA LEU A 225 4.78 -17.58 15.91
C LEU A 225 5.20 -18.94 16.48
N ALA A 226 4.23 -19.76 16.88
CA ALA A 226 4.47 -21.15 17.32
C ALA A 226 4.72 -22.12 16.16
N GLU A 227 4.07 -21.90 15.00
CA GLU A 227 4.15 -22.78 13.83
C GLU A 227 5.33 -22.41 12.90
N HIS A 228 5.79 -21.15 12.91
CA HIS A 228 6.77 -20.64 11.97
C HIS A 228 8.07 -20.25 12.66
N GLU A 229 9.16 -20.88 12.25
CA GLU A 229 10.51 -20.57 12.70
C GLU A 229 11.20 -19.55 11.77
N GLY A 230 12.20 -18.83 12.30
CA GLY A 230 12.98 -17.86 11.55
C GLY A 230 12.46 -16.43 11.61
N SER A 231 13.03 -15.54 10.80
CA SER A 231 12.75 -14.11 10.77
C SER A 231 12.29 -13.62 9.39
N GLY A 232 11.74 -14.50 8.57
CA GLY A 232 11.24 -14.16 7.26
C GLY A 232 10.20 -15.16 6.77
N VAL A 233 9.41 -14.77 5.76
CA VAL A 233 8.38 -15.61 5.14
C VAL A 233 8.22 -15.25 3.68
N ASP A 234 7.89 -16.24 2.85
CA ASP A 234 7.50 -16.00 1.46
C ASP A 234 6.17 -15.25 1.40
N TYR A 235 6.11 -14.29 0.50
CA TYR A 235 5.00 -13.38 0.35
C TYR A 235 4.71 -13.16 -1.13
N ALA A 236 3.48 -12.82 -1.47
CA ALA A 236 3.11 -12.45 -2.82
C ALA A 236 2.17 -11.27 -2.82
N VAL A 237 2.33 -10.40 -3.80
CA VAL A 237 1.44 -9.24 -4.01
C VAL A 237 0.85 -9.26 -5.41
N ASN A 238 -0.34 -8.68 -5.52
CA ASN A 238 -0.90 -8.23 -6.77
C ASN A 238 -0.42 -6.79 -7.02
N LEU A 239 0.16 -6.55 -8.16
CA LEU A 239 0.43 -5.23 -8.68
C LEU A 239 -0.59 -4.96 -9.79
N TRP A 240 -1.64 -4.22 -9.43
CA TRP A 240 -2.65 -3.76 -10.39
C TRP A 240 -2.16 -2.48 -11.04
N TRP A 241 -2.34 -2.37 -12.35
CA TRP A 241 -1.92 -1.17 -13.08
C TRP A 241 -2.86 -0.82 -14.21
N ARG A 242 -2.93 0.47 -14.52
CA ARG A 242 -3.71 1.00 -15.63
C ARG A 242 -3.03 2.25 -16.19
N THR A 243 -2.88 2.29 -17.52
CA THR A 243 -2.50 3.50 -18.26
C THR A 243 -3.77 4.25 -18.68
N PHE A 244 -3.76 5.57 -18.54
CA PHE A 244 -4.89 6.47 -18.84
C PHE A 244 -4.64 7.17 -20.18
N GLU A 245 -5.62 7.12 -21.06
CA GLU A 245 -5.60 7.76 -22.39
C GLU A 245 -6.04 9.22 -22.33
#